data_75d0e9bf2c3cde5de4d1b2da6c121a59
#
_entry.id   75d0e9bf2c3cde5de4d1b2da6c121a59
#
_cell.length_a   1.000
_cell.length_b   1.000
_cell.length_c   1.000
_cell.angle_alpha   90.00
_cell.angle_beta   90.00
_cell.angle_gamma   90.00
#
_symmetry.space_group_name_H-M   'P 1'
#
loop_
_entity.id
_entity.type
_entity.pdbx_description
1 polymer ?
#
loop_
_entity_poly.entity_id
_entity_poly.type
_entity_poly.pdbx_seq_one_letter_code
_entity_poly.pdbx_strand_id
1 'polypeptide(L)'
;NIPGVTLDDFVKDEEGNTGGVTLTGGEPMSQFPFVERLLDELDGIHVCMETSGFAPEEQFARLLGKVDLFLFDYKATDPEKHREFCGVDNRLIQSNLKFLCDHRADIILRLQLIAGLNDDEAHFKAVAGLVERYPNIRRAEIMAYHNLGVSKADQIGMAGELWDQENTSAKQKEVWL
;
A
#
# COMPACT_ATOMS: atom_id res chain seq x y z
N ASN A 1 11.20 -4.74 -24.89
CA ASN A 1 12.42 -5.57 -24.86
C ASN A 1 13.63 -4.73 -25.28
N ILE A 2 14.60 -4.61 -24.38
CA ILE A 2 15.91 -4.06 -24.69
C ILE A 2 16.80 -5.28 -25.03
N PRO A 3 17.29 -5.44 -26.26
CA PRO A 3 18.08 -6.61 -26.64
C PRO A 3 19.32 -6.75 -25.74
N GLY A 4 19.51 -7.95 -25.16
CA GLY A 4 20.67 -8.27 -24.31
C GLY A 4 20.53 -7.88 -22.84
N VAL A 5 19.39 -7.36 -22.41
CA VAL A 5 19.06 -7.09 -21.01
C VAL A 5 18.10 -8.15 -20.51
N THR A 6 18.46 -8.83 -19.45
CA THR A 6 17.62 -9.84 -18.77
C THR A 6 17.01 -9.28 -17.49
N LEU A 7 16.01 -9.94 -16.95
CA LEU A 7 15.44 -9.56 -15.65
C LEU A 7 16.49 -9.65 -14.54
N ASP A 8 17.40 -10.61 -14.61
CA ASP A 8 18.53 -10.78 -13.68
C ASP A 8 19.42 -9.54 -13.60
N ASP A 9 19.56 -8.78 -14.70
CA ASP A 9 20.37 -7.56 -14.73
C ASP A 9 19.76 -6.40 -13.91
N PHE A 10 18.45 -6.48 -13.60
CA PHE A 10 17.77 -5.50 -12.74
C PHE A 10 17.63 -5.95 -11.29
N VAL A 11 17.78 -7.23 -11.02
CA VAL A 11 17.45 -7.85 -9.73
C VAL A 11 18.70 -8.22 -8.94
N LYS A 12 19.86 -8.35 -9.60
CA LYS A 12 21.15 -8.63 -8.95
C LYS A 12 22.02 -7.39 -8.94
N ASP A 13 22.59 -7.08 -7.77
CA ASP A 13 23.66 -6.08 -7.68
C ASP A 13 25.00 -6.67 -8.19
N GLU A 14 26.04 -5.82 -8.25
CA GLU A 14 27.40 -6.23 -8.70
C GLU A 14 28.02 -7.33 -7.82
N GLU A 15 27.48 -7.54 -6.61
CA GLU A 15 27.92 -8.54 -5.63
C GLU A 15 27.09 -9.83 -5.73
N GLY A 16 26.10 -9.87 -6.62
CA GLY A 16 25.24 -11.03 -6.86
C GLY A 16 24.11 -11.21 -5.83
N ASN A 17 23.86 -10.20 -4.98
CA ASN A 17 22.72 -10.20 -4.09
C ASN A 17 21.44 -10.00 -4.89
N THR A 18 20.43 -10.80 -4.61
CA THR A 18 19.13 -10.68 -5.28
C THR A 18 18.29 -9.60 -4.60
N GLY A 19 17.88 -8.60 -5.37
CA GLY A 19 16.84 -7.66 -5.02
C GLY A 19 15.45 -8.24 -5.31
N GLY A 20 14.48 -7.36 -5.51
CA GLY A 20 13.11 -7.71 -5.85
C GLY A 20 12.47 -6.65 -6.73
N VAL A 21 11.22 -6.88 -7.07
CA VAL A 21 10.39 -5.94 -7.82
C VAL A 21 9.29 -5.40 -6.92
N THR A 22 9.06 -4.09 -6.94
CA THR A 22 7.89 -3.49 -6.28
C THR A 22 6.91 -3.04 -7.34
N LEU A 23 5.72 -3.63 -7.33
CA LEU A 23 4.59 -3.19 -8.14
C LEU A 23 3.89 -2.04 -7.41
N THR A 24 3.92 -0.86 -8.02
CA THR A 24 3.34 0.37 -7.49
C THR A 24 2.79 1.21 -8.64
N GLY A 25 2.41 2.44 -8.38
CA GLY A 25 1.93 3.39 -9.41
C GLY A 25 0.69 4.12 -8.94
N GLY A 26 -0.43 4.10 -9.68
CA GLY A 26 -1.74 4.41 -9.16
C GLY A 26 -2.19 3.26 -8.24
N GLU A 27 -3.16 2.46 -8.69
CA GLU A 27 -3.56 1.23 -7.99
C GLU A 27 -3.30 0.04 -8.95
N PRO A 28 -2.33 -0.86 -8.63
CA PRO A 28 -2.03 -2.01 -9.50
C PRO A 28 -3.25 -2.89 -9.76
N MET A 29 -4.13 -3.05 -8.76
CA MET A 29 -5.32 -3.87 -8.87
C MET A 29 -6.33 -3.33 -9.90
N SER A 30 -6.24 -2.06 -10.29
CA SER A 30 -7.07 -1.49 -11.37
C SER A 30 -6.74 -2.09 -12.74
N GLN A 31 -5.55 -2.67 -12.90
CA GLN A 31 -5.08 -3.33 -14.10
C GLN A 31 -4.76 -4.82 -13.85
N PHE A 32 -5.58 -5.46 -13.02
CA PHE A 32 -5.36 -6.82 -12.54
C PHE A 32 -4.98 -7.84 -13.65
N PRO A 33 -5.61 -7.87 -14.84
CA PRO A 33 -5.23 -8.83 -15.88
C PRO A 33 -3.80 -8.65 -16.41
N PHE A 34 -3.27 -7.42 -16.36
CA PHE A 34 -1.87 -7.16 -16.69
C PHE A 34 -0.95 -7.57 -15.54
N VAL A 35 -1.30 -7.17 -14.32
CA VAL A 35 -0.53 -7.49 -13.11
C VAL A 35 -0.38 -9.00 -12.94
N GLU A 36 -1.46 -9.74 -13.11
CA GLU A 36 -1.43 -11.19 -12.97
C GLU A 36 -0.48 -11.86 -13.98
N ARG A 37 -0.54 -11.45 -15.26
CA ARG A 37 0.38 -11.98 -16.28
C ARG A 37 1.84 -11.57 -16.03
N LEU A 38 2.05 -10.35 -15.53
CA LEU A 38 3.40 -9.91 -15.16
C LEU A 38 3.96 -10.76 -14.04
N LEU A 39 3.16 -11.09 -13.02
CA LEU A 39 3.57 -11.95 -11.91
C LEU A 39 3.93 -13.37 -12.36
N ASP A 40 3.27 -13.90 -13.39
CA ASP A 40 3.63 -15.20 -13.97
C ASP A 40 5.02 -15.18 -14.64
N GLU A 41 5.45 -14.03 -15.15
CA GLU A 41 6.79 -13.84 -15.75
C GLU A 41 7.87 -13.52 -14.69
N LEU A 42 7.49 -13.17 -13.46
CA LEU A 42 8.38 -12.84 -12.36
C LEU A 42 8.66 -14.04 -11.43
N ASP A 43 8.39 -15.24 -11.90
CA ASP A 43 8.60 -16.47 -11.10
C ASP A 43 10.04 -16.55 -10.57
N GLY A 44 10.17 -16.82 -9.28
CA GLY A 44 11.47 -16.87 -8.58
C GLY A 44 12.07 -15.51 -8.20
N ILE A 45 11.39 -14.40 -8.47
CA ILE A 45 11.80 -13.06 -8.05
C ILE A 45 10.92 -12.61 -6.88
N HIS A 46 11.54 -12.03 -5.85
CA HIS A 46 10.79 -11.46 -4.72
C HIS A 46 9.94 -10.27 -5.18
N VAL A 47 8.63 -10.37 -5.01
CA VAL A 47 7.68 -9.33 -5.42
C VAL A 47 7.02 -8.68 -4.21
N CYS A 48 7.16 -7.35 -4.11
CA CYS A 48 6.34 -6.50 -3.26
C CYS A 48 5.20 -5.89 -4.08
N MET A 49 4.02 -5.76 -3.51
CA MET A 49 2.89 -5.06 -4.13
C MET A 49 2.34 -3.99 -3.19
N GLU A 50 2.32 -2.75 -3.67
CA GLU A 50 1.67 -1.63 -3.01
C GLU A 50 0.21 -1.55 -3.46
N THR A 51 -0.75 -1.57 -2.52
CA THR A 51 -2.18 -1.55 -2.84
C THR A 51 -3.01 -0.89 -1.76
N SER A 52 -4.08 -0.22 -2.19
CA SER A 52 -5.13 0.28 -1.30
C SER A 52 -6.04 -0.83 -0.74
N GLY A 53 -5.97 -2.03 -1.29
CA GLY A 53 -6.86 -3.13 -0.93
C GLY A 53 -8.28 -3.02 -1.52
N PHE A 54 -8.56 -2.03 -2.35
CA PHE A 54 -9.89 -1.80 -2.91
C PHE A 54 -10.06 -2.52 -4.26
N ALA A 55 -10.21 -3.84 -4.22
CA ALA A 55 -10.47 -4.70 -5.38
C ALA A 55 -11.27 -5.93 -4.97
N PRO A 56 -11.90 -6.68 -5.91
CA PRO A 56 -12.57 -7.94 -5.60
C PRO A 56 -11.66 -8.94 -4.89
N GLU A 57 -12.15 -9.62 -3.87
CA GLU A 57 -11.39 -10.60 -3.07
C GLU A 57 -10.80 -11.73 -3.92
N GLU A 58 -11.52 -12.16 -4.96
CA GLU A 58 -11.07 -13.21 -5.89
C GLU A 58 -9.76 -12.83 -6.61
N GLN A 59 -9.52 -11.54 -6.81
CA GLN A 59 -8.27 -11.06 -7.39
C GLN A 59 -7.13 -11.24 -6.39
N PHE A 60 -7.33 -10.90 -5.11
CA PHE A 60 -6.34 -11.15 -4.06
C PHE A 60 -6.06 -12.65 -3.88
N ALA A 61 -7.08 -13.50 -3.98
CA ALA A 61 -6.90 -14.95 -3.92
C ALA A 61 -5.95 -15.48 -5.01
N ARG A 62 -5.97 -14.86 -6.21
CA ARG A 62 -5.09 -15.24 -7.33
C ARG A 62 -3.66 -14.69 -7.20
N LEU A 63 -3.45 -13.73 -6.30
CA LEU A 63 -2.10 -13.18 -5.99
C LEU A 63 -1.37 -13.95 -4.89
N LEU A 64 -2.08 -14.78 -4.12
CA LEU A 64 -1.46 -15.60 -3.07
C LEU A 64 -0.40 -16.52 -3.68
N GLY A 65 0.80 -16.51 -3.10
CA GLY A 65 1.95 -17.27 -3.57
C GLY A 65 2.67 -16.68 -4.79
N LYS A 66 2.18 -15.57 -5.35
CA LYS A 66 2.84 -14.79 -6.42
C LYS A 66 3.41 -13.46 -5.91
N VAL A 67 2.82 -12.91 -4.85
CA VAL A 67 3.28 -11.72 -4.15
C VAL A 67 3.84 -12.13 -2.81
N ASP A 68 5.10 -11.81 -2.56
CA ASP A 68 5.79 -12.17 -1.32
C ASP A 68 5.48 -11.20 -0.18
N LEU A 69 5.22 -9.92 -0.49
CA LEU A 69 4.96 -8.89 0.51
C LEU A 69 3.95 -7.87 0.01
N PHE A 70 2.86 -7.70 0.75
CA PHE A 70 1.90 -6.63 0.51
C PHE A 70 2.25 -5.39 1.35
N LEU A 71 2.47 -4.27 0.67
CA LEU A 71 2.51 -2.94 1.27
C LEU A 71 1.08 -2.40 1.22
N PHE A 72 0.35 -2.64 2.31
CA PHE A 72 -1.10 -2.44 2.33
C PHE A 72 -1.46 -1.08 2.95
N ASP A 73 -2.06 -0.21 2.16
CA ASP A 73 -2.50 1.10 2.61
C ASP A 73 -3.69 0.99 3.57
N TYR A 74 -3.55 1.54 4.78
CA TYR A 74 -4.59 1.55 5.80
C TYR A 74 -4.86 2.99 6.26
N LYS A 75 -5.70 3.70 5.52
CA LYS A 75 -5.88 5.15 5.61
C LYS A 75 -6.77 5.61 6.76
N ALA A 76 -7.79 4.82 7.11
CA ALA A 76 -8.65 5.06 8.26
C ALA A 76 -9.30 3.75 8.71
N THR A 77 -9.56 3.62 10.02
CA THR A 77 -10.30 2.49 10.59
C THR A 77 -11.80 2.69 10.46
N ASP A 78 -12.28 3.92 10.71
CA ASP A 78 -13.69 4.28 10.64
C ASP A 78 -14.17 4.34 9.17
N PRO A 79 -15.25 3.63 8.79
CA PRO A 79 -15.75 3.61 7.42
C PRO A 79 -16.26 4.97 6.91
N GLU A 80 -16.85 5.78 7.80
CA GLU A 80 -17.38 7.09 7.41
C GLU A 80 -16.24 8.10 7.18
N LYS A 81 -15.24 8.09 8.05
CA LYS A 81 -14.00 8.86 7.83
C LYS A 81 -13.33 8.45 6.53
N HIS A 82 -13.21 7.15 6.26
CA HIS A 82 -12.61 6.67 5.01
C HIS A 82 -13.41 7.14 3.80
N ARG A 83 -14.75 7.14 3.88
CA ARG A 83 -15.61 7.65 2.81
C ARG A 83 -15.41 9.15 2.60
N GLU A 84 -15.29 9.92 3.67
CA GLU A 84 -15.03 11.36 3.59
C GLU A 84 -13.71 11.66 2.89
N PHE A 85 -12.65 10.89 3.16
CA PHE A 85 -11.30 11.16 2.64
C PHE A 85 -11.02 10.52 1.29
N CYS A 86 -11.60 9.34 1.04
CA CYS A 86 -11.29 8.51 -0.14
C CYS A 86 -12.46 8.36 -1.11
N GLY A 87 -13.64 8.93 -0.79
CA GLY A 87 -14.85 8.82 -1.61
C GLY A 87 -15.59 7.49 -1.50
N VAL A 88 -15.00 6.48 -0.84
CA VAL A 88 -15.57 5.14 -0.63
C VAL A 88 -15.36 4.69 0.81
N ASP A 89 -16.23 3.83 1.35
CA ASP A 89 -15.98 3.22 2.65
C ASP A 89 -14.89 2.12 2.55
N ASN A 90 -14.37 1.71 3.71
CA ASN A 90 -13.26 0.76 3.79
C ASN A 90 -13.68 -0.69 4.07
N ARG A 91 -14.96 -1.04 3.99
CA ARG A 91 -15.43 -2.40 4.35
C ARG A 91 -14.80 -3.47 3.47
N LEU A 92 -14.73 -3.23 2.15
CA LEU A 92 -14.06 -4.12 1.21
C LEU A 92 -12.55 -4.22 1.50
N ILE A 93 -11.91 -3.09 1.80
CA ILE A 93 -10.49 -3.02 2.16
C ILE A 93 -10.20 -3.84 3.42
N GLN A 94 -11.03 -3.68 4.46
CA GLN A 94 -10.90 -4.45 5.71
C GLN A 94 -11.14 -5.94 5.50
N SER A 95 -12.12 -6.31 4.63
CA SER A 95 -12.37 -7.70 4.25
C SER A 95 -11.15 -8.30 3.57
N ASN A 96 -10.56 -7.60 2.61
CA ASN A 96 -9.38 -8.05 1.88
C ASN A 96 -8.13 -8.14 2.78
N LEU A 97 -7.95 -7.18 3.69
CA LEU A 97 -6.88 -7.27 4.69
C LEU A 97 -7.04 -8.52 5.55
N LYS A 98 -8.26 -8.76 6.06
CA LYS A 98 -8.57 -9.96 6.83
C LYS A 98 -8.31 -11.23 6.01
N PHE A 99 -8.75 -11.27 4.76
CA PHE A 99 -8.53 -12.39 3.85
C PHE A 99 -7.03 -12.70 3.70
N LEU A 100 -6.21 -11.70 3.41
CA LEU A 100 -4.75 -11.84 3.29
C LEU A 100 -4.12 -12.32 4.61
N CYS A 101 -4.57 -11.78 5.75
CA CYS A 101 -4.11 -12.21 7.07
C CYS A 101 -4.45 -13.68 7.35
N ASP A 102 -5.67 -14.10 7.07
CA ASP A 102 -6.13 -15.47 7.30
C ASP A 102 -5.36 -16.49 6.41
N HIS A 103 -4.90 -16.06 5.23
CA HIS A 103 -4.08 -16.85 4.31
C HIS A 103 -2.57 -16.68 4.54
N ARG A 104 -2.18 -16.02 5.64
CA ARG A 104 -0.77 -15.83 6.06
C ARG A 104 0.10 -15.11 5.02
N ALA A 105 -0.48 -14.27 4.18
CA ALA A 105 0.29 -13.38 3.33
C ALA A 105 1.10 -12.40 4.19
N ASP A 106 2.36 -12.16 3.85
CA ASP A 106 3.18 -11.17 4.55
C ASP A 106 2.72 -9.76 4.23
N ILE A 107 2.53 -8.94 5.27
CA ILE A 107 1.95 -7.61 5.15
C ILE A 107 2.77 -6.59 5.95
N ILE A 108 2.96 -5.41 5.35
CA ILE A 108 3.31 -4.18 6.06
C ILE A 108 2.13 -3.24 5.91
N LEU A 109 1.54 -2.81 7.04
CA LEU A 109 0.50 -1.78 7.01
C LEU A 109 1.14 -0.40 6.83
N ARG A 110 0.68 0.35 5.84
CA ARG A 110 1.12 1.72 5.58
C ARG A 110 0.03 2.70 5.98
N LEU A 111 0.30 3.48 7.02
CA LEU A 111 -0.64 4.41 7.62
C LEU A 111 -0.39 5.80 7.03
N GLN A 112 -1.19 6.24 6.07
CA GLN A 112 -1.13 7.60 5.55
C GLN A 112 -1.79 8.53 6.56
N LEU A 113 -0.99 9.15 7.43
CA LEU A 113 -1.48 10.01 8.50
C LEU A 113 -1.50 11.48 8.09
N ILE A 114 -2.65 12.10 8.32
CA ILE A 114 -2.88 13.54 8.18
C ILE A 114 -3.27 14.08 9.55
N ALA A 115 -2.46 14.99 10.07
CA ALA A 115 -2.65 15.55 11.41
C ALA A 115 -4.06 16.15 11.60
N GLY A 116 -4.74 15.78 12.67
CA GLY A 116 -6.08 16.23 13.01
C GLY A 116 -7.21 15.58 12.23
N LEU A 117 -6.93 14.67 11.30
CA LEU A 117 -7.94 14.00 10.49
C LEU A 117 -8.08 12.51 10.81
N ASN A 118 -7.02 11.75 10.70
CA ASN A 118 -7.03 10.31 10.91
C ASN A 118 -5.94 9.82 11.90
N ASP A 119 -5.35 10.72 12.66
CA ASP A 119 -4.35 10.44 13.69
C ASP A 119 -4.95 10.34 15.11
N ASP A 120 -6.19 9.86 15.20
CA ASP A 120 -6.88 9.69 16.48
C ASP A 120 -6.50 8.38 17.19
N GLU A 121 -6.70 8.39 18.52
CA GLU A 121 -6.37 7.25 19.39
C GLU A 121 -7.10 5.97 19.00
N ALA A 122 -8.33 6.06 18.48
CA ALA A 122 -9.12 4.90 18.08
C ALA A 122 -8.49 4.22 16.85
N HIS A 123 -7.97 5.02 15.89
CA HIS A 123 -7.26 4.50 14.74
C HIS A 123 -5.97 3.78 15.17
N PHE A 124 -5.15 4.39 16.02
CA PHE A 124 -3.92 3.76 16.52
C PHE A 124 -4.18 2.48 17.30
N LYS A 125 -5.19 2.46 18.19
CA LYS A 125 -5.60 1.25 18.92
C LYS A 125 -6.05 0.14 17.98
N ALA A 126 -6.81 0.46 16.94
CA ALA A 126 -7.25 -0.53 15.96
C ALA A 126 -6.07 -1.12 15.19
N VAL A 127 -5.12 -0.30 14.76
CA VAL A 127 -3.89 -0.76 14.09
C VAL A 127 -3.05 -1.65 15.02
N ALA A 128 -2.84 -1.23 16.27
CA ALA A 128 -2.12 -2.04 17.26
C ALA A 128 -2.79 -3.41 17.46
N GLY A 129 -4.13 -3.43 17.57
CA GLY A 129 -4.90 -4.67 17.67
C GLY A 129 -4.79 -5.58 16.43
N LEU A 130 -4.66 -5.01 15.23
CA LEU A 130 -4.40 -5.79 14.01
C LEU A 130 -3.02 -6.44 14.04
N VAL A 131 -1.98 -5.68 14.39
CA VAL A 131 -0.60 -6.19 14.48
C VAL A 131 -0.48 -7.27 15.56
N GLU A 132 -1.13 -7.07 16.72
CA GLU A 132 -1.14 -8.07 17.79
C GLU A 132 -1.87 -9.36 17.38
N ARG A 133 -2.99 -9.23 16.68
CA ARG A 133 -3.83 -10.37 16.26
C ARG A 133 -3.24 -11.19 15.13
N TYR A 134 -2.53 -10.56 14.20
CA TYR A 134 -2.05 -11.19 12.97
C TYR A 134 -0.52 -11.13 12.86
N PRO A 135 0.20 -12.20 13.25
CA PRO A 135 1.67 -12.22 13.24
C PRO A 135 2.31 -12.03 11.85
N ASN A 136 1.54 -12.22 10.78
CA ASN A 136 1.98 -11.97 9.40
C ASN A 136 1.86 -10.50 8.99
N ILE A 137 1.27 -9.64 9.81
CA ILE A 137 1.48 -8.20 9.73
C ILE A 137 2.83 -7.92 10.41
N ARG A 138 3.88 -7.81 9.61
CA ARG A 138 5.25 -7.69 10.10
C ARG A 138 5.50 -6.40 10.88
N ARG A 139 4.86 -5.31 10.47
CA ARG A 139 4.90 -3.98 11.12
C ARG A 139 3.85 -3.04 10.54
N ALA A 140 3.66 -1.91 11.21
CA ALA A 140 2.97 -0.76 10.69
C ALA A 140 3.98 0.37 10.44
N GLU A 141 3.88 1.04 9.29
CA GLU A 141 4.74 2.16 8.89
C GLU A 141 3.92 3.44 8.79
N ILE A 142 4.39 4.50 9.41
CA ILE A 142 3.74 5.81 9.34
C ILE A 142 4.21 6.54 8.09
N MET A 143 3.28 6.83 7.20
CA MET A 143 3.46 7.64 6.00
C MET A 143 2.90 9.04 6.29
N ALA A 144 3.76 9.91 6.80
CA ALA A 144 3.35 11.27 7.12
C ALA A 144 2.97 12.05 5.86
N TYR A 145 1.84 12.76 5.90
CA TYR A 145 1.37 13.53 4.76
C TYR A 145 2.40 14.55 4.27
N HIS A 146 2.51 14.64 2.95
CA HIS A 146 3.25 15.68 2.23
C HIS A 146 2.48 16.10 0.98
N ASN A 147 2.58 17.37 0.62
CA ASN A 147 1.84 17.98 -0.48
C ASN A 147 2.43 17.74 -1.88
N LEU A 148 3.36 16.82 -2.05
CA LEU A 148 3.93 16.49 -3.37
C LEU A 148 2.88 15.99 -4.39
N GLY A 149 1.74 15.49 -3.91
CA GLY A 149 0.60 15.11 -4.75
C GLY A 149 -0.06 16.30 -5.45
N VAL A 150 0.02 17.51 -4.90
CA VAL A 150 -0.59 18.73 -5.47
C VAL A 150 0.00 19.02 -6.85
N SER A 151 1.32 18.95 -7.02
CA SER A 151 1.97 19.18 -8.31
C SER A 151 1.58 18.14 -9.37
N LYS A 152 1.28 16.90 -8.98
CA LYS A 152 0.80 15.86 -9.90
C LYS A 152 -0.65 16.13 -10.35
N ALA A 153 -1.50 16.61 -9.44
CA ALA A 153 -2.87 16.95 -9.77
C ALA A 153 -2.94 18.14 -10.74
N ASP A 154 -2.10 19.15 -10.56
CA ASP A 154 -1.96 20.26 -11.51
C ASP A 154 -1.60 19.77 -12.91
N GLN A 155 -0.68 18.79 -13.01
CA GLN A 155 -0.24 18.22 -14.28
C GLN A 155 -1.34 17.44 -15.03
N ILE A 156 -2.32 16.90 -14.32
CA ILE A 156 -3.45 16.15 -14.90
C ILE A 156 -4.76 16.97 -14.97
N GLY A 157 -4.68 18.29 -14.68
CA GLY A 157 -5.82 19.22 -14.78
C GLY A 157 -6.83 19.13 -13.63
N MET A 158 -6.47 18.54 -12.51
CA MET A 158 -7.29 18.45 -11.28
C MET A 158 -6.96 19.54 -10.26
N ALA A 159 -6.40 20.64 -10.70
CA ALA A 159 -6.07 21.77 -9.85
C ALA A 159 -7.33 22.31 -9.13
N GLY A 160 -7.24 22.47 -7.81
CA GLY A 160 -8.32 23.02 -6.97
C GLY A 160 -9.25 21.97 -6.32
N GLU A 161 -9.15 20.68 -6.66
CA GLU A 161 -9.91 19.61 -5.99
C GLU A 161 -9.16 18.97 -4.81
N LEU A 162 -7.91 19.35 -4.63
CA LEU A 162 -7.07 18.80 -3.55
C LEU A 162 -7.16 19.67 -2.29
N TRP A 163 -7.11 18.99 -1.17
CA TRP A 163 -7.08 19.61 0.15
C TRP A 163 -5.82 20.45 0.31
N ASP A 164 -6.02 21.69 0.70
CA ASP A 164 -4.93 22.62 1.06
C ASP A 164 -4.46 22.30 2.49
N GLN A 165 -3.76 21.16 2.63
CA GLN A 165 -3.19 20.72 3.89
C GLN A 165 -1.69 21.00 3.91
N GLU A 166 -1.22 21.54 5.03
CA GLU A 166 0.21 21.71 5.25
C GLU A 166 0.94 20.38 5.41
N ASN A 167 2.20 20.33 5.02
CA ASN A 167 3.05 19.18 5.26
C ASN A 167 3.13 18.87 6.77
N THR A 168 3.11 17.58 7.11
CA THR A 168 3.27 17.16 8.51
C THR A 168 4.59 17.66 9.07
N SER A 169 4.54 18.42 10.17
CA SER A 169 5.71 18.97 10.83
C SER A 169 6.59 17.86 11.47
N ALA A 170 7.89 18.15 11.64
CA ALA A 170 8.79 17.23 12.34
C ALA A 170 8.31 16.92 13.77
N LYS A 171 7.79 17.94 14.48
CA LYS A 171 7.23 17.77 15.82
C LYS A 171 6.02 16.82 15.84
N GLN A 172 5.15 16.88 14.85
CA GLN A 172 4.00 15.97 14.76
C GLN A 172 4.44 14.54 14.49
N LYS A 173 5.46 14.35 13.65
CA LYS A 173 6.03 13.00 13.40
C LYS A 173 6.60 12.37 14.69
N GLU A 174 7.26 13.17 15.52
CA GLU A 174 7.76 12.70 16.84
C GLU A 174 6.65 12.29 17.82
N VAL A 175 5.46 12.91 17.70
CA VAL A 175 4.30 12.55 18.54
C VAL A 175 3.71 11.19 18.14
N TRP A 176 3.83 10.80 16.89
CA TRP A 176 3.28 9.54 16.37
C TRP A 176 4.21 8.33 16.58
N LEU A 177 5.49 8.56 16.87
CA LEU A 177 6.52 7.53 17.09
C LEU A 177 6.69 7.18 18.56
#